data_4d3b343a47f4b4fb6b00d3b9f1843a2c
#
_entry.id   4d3b343a47f4b4fb6b00d3b9f1843a2c
#
_cell.length_a   1.000
_cell.length_b   1.000
_cell.length_c   1.000
_cell.angle_alpha   90.00
_cell.angle_beta   90.00
_cell.angle_gamma   90.00
#
_symmetry.space_group_name_H-M   'P 1'
#
loop_
_entity.id
_entity.type
_entity.pdbx_description
1 polymer ?
#
loop_
_entity_poly.entity_id
_entity_poly.type
_entity_poly.pdbx_seq_one_letter_code
_entity_poly.pdbx_strand_id
1 'polypeptide(L)'
;MEKPAAAYYHLPGLFEFYELYRRFLPLYREHREYFYDWCAIGSIYGAPAGCIWGGGRISSGGAAAREVLALLREYGISGRLTFSNSLLRAEHLADPQCNALCEQFAKSGGVPNGVIVHSDLLADYLRQRWPELYLVSSTTKVLTDFAQLQQELEKPQFRYVVPDFRLNPALEQLSTLPPEQKAKIEFLCNECCWFGCTERKRCYETVSRQNLGEDCPDHRCAAPDAAEGYRFSKAMRSPGFIGADDIRQRYLPAGFSQFKIEGRGLGSALVLEFLLYYMTKPEYQLQVRETIYLDNMLDLF
;
A
#
# COMPACT_ATOMS: atom_id res chain seq x y z
N MET A 1 20.29 -0.22 -25.11
CA MET A 1 19.34 0.79 -24.60
C MET A 1 18.99 0.40 -23.18
N GLU A 2 19.36 1.21 -22.19
CA GLU A 2 18.90 1.01 -20.81
C GLU A 2 17.36 1.06 -20.80
N LYS A 3 16.75 0.11 -20.08
CA LYS A 3 15.30 0.20 -19.84
C LYS A 3 15.01 1.52 -19.13
N PRO A 4 13.99 2.29 -19.57
CA PRO A 4 13.63 3.51 -18.86
C PRO A 4 13.32 3.17 -17.40
N ALA A 5 13.72 4.04 -16.48
CA ALA A 5 13.44 3.88 -15.06
C ALA A 5 11.92 3.70 -14.84
N ALA A 6 11.53 2.63 -14.17
CA ALA A 6 10.12 2.32 -13.95
C ALA A 6 9.69 2.72 -12.54
N ALA A 7 8.51 3.35 -12.44
CA ALA A 7 7.80 3.51 -11.18
C ALA A 7 6.99 2.25 -10.89
N TYR A 8 7.29 1.59 -9.79
CA TYR A 8 6.53 0.44 -9.31
C TYR A 8 5.48 0.90 -8.31
N TYR A 9 4.21 0.83 -8.71
CA TYR A 9 3.10 1.19 -7.85
C TYR A 9 2.65 0.03 -6.97
N HIS A 10 2.47 0.29 -5.67
CA HIS A 10 1.92 -0.64 -4.69
C HIS A 10 0.48 -0.23 -4.39
N LEU A 11 -0.47 -1.04 -4.85
CA LEU A 11 -1.88 -0.69 -4.95
C LEU A 11 -2.68 -1.22 -3.75
N PRO A 12 -3.68 -0.47 -3.22
CA PRO A 12 -4.44 -0.86 -2.04
C PRO A 12 -5.59 -1.81 -2.37
N GLY A 13 -6.03 -2.60 -1.38
CA GLY A 13 -7.30 -3.32 -1.43
C GLY A 13 -7.23 -4.70 -2.06
N LEU A 14 -6.20 -5.48 -1.70
CA LEU A 14 -5.96 -6.84 -2.19
C LEU A 14 -7.18 -7.77 -2.05
N PHE A 15 -7.90 -7.68 -0.94
CA PHE A 15 -9.09 -8.46 -0.66
C PHE A 15 -10.35 -7.62 -0.86
N GLU A 16 -10.29 -6.36 -0.45
CA GLU A 16 -11.40 -5.41 -0.41
C GLU A 16 -11.88 -5.03 -1.81
N PHE A 17 -10.98 -4.92 -2.78
CA PHE A 17 -11.29 -4.46 -4.14
C PHE A 17 -10.95 -5.51 -5.21
N TYR A 18 -11.16 -6.77 -4.89
CA TYR A 18 -10.92 -7.90 -5.80
C TYR A 18 -11.63 -7.71 -7.15
N GLU A 19 -12.90 -7.30 -7.16
CA GLU A 19 -13.69 -7.10 -8.38
C GLU A 19 -13.12 -5.97 -9.26
N LEU A 20 -12.61 -4.89 -8.65
CA LEU A 20 -11.91 -3.85 -9.40
C LEU A 20 -10.69 -4.42 -10.11
N TYR A 21 -9.84 -5.17 -9.40
CA TYR A 21 -8.62 -5.74 -10.00
C TYR A 21 -8.91 -6.82 -11.03
N ARG A 22 -9.94 -7.62 -10.83
CA ARG A 22 -10.39 -8.62 -11.81
C ARG A 22 -10.77 -8.00 -13.16
N ARG A 23 -11.17 -6.72 -13.19
CA ARG A 23 -11.48 -5.96 -14.40
C ARG A 23 -10.30 -5.11 -14.87
N PHE A 24 -9.59 -4.49 -13.97
CA PHE A 24 -8.49 -3.59 -14.31
C PHE A 24 -7.26 -4.35 -14.86
N LEU A 25 -6.90 -5.50 -14.30
CA LEU A 25 -5.69 -6.20 -14.70
C LEU A 25 -5.72 -6.77 -16.13
N PRO A 26 -6.85 -7.36 -16.63
CA PRO A 26 -6.97 -7.68 -18.05
C PRO A 26 -6.77 -6.47 -18.95
N LEU A 27 -7.46 -5.37 -18.65
CA LEU A 27 -7.35 -4.12 -19.42
C LEU A 27 -5.90 -3.59 -19.42
N TYR A 28 -5.25 -3.59 -18.27
CA TYR A 28 -3.85 -3.17 -18.12
C TYR A 28 -2.88 -4.04 -18.94
N ARG A 29 -3.13 -5.35 -19.06
CA ARG A 29 -2.32 -6.29 -19.85
C ARG A 29 -2.58 -6.17 -21.34
N GLU A 30 -3.85 -6.09 -21.77
CA GLU A 30 -4.28 -6.16 -23.16
C GLU A 30 -4.15 -4.82 -23.89
N HIS A 31 -4.31 -3.71 -23.15
CA HIS A 31 -4.24 -2.33 -23.66
C HIS A 31 -3.13 -1.53 -23.00
N ARG A 32 -1.89 -2.06 -23.11
CA ARG A 32 -0.73 -1.43 -22.48
C ARG A 32 -0.47 -0.01 -23.00
N GLU A 33 -0.92 0.30 -24.22
CA GLU A 33 -0.86 1.63 -24.83
C GLU A 33 -1.67 2.70 -24.10
N TYR A 34 -2.68 2.32 -23.31
CA TYR A 34 -3.47 3.27 -22.50
C TYR A 34 -2.71 3.80 -21.28
N PHE A 35 -1.66 3.09 -20.88
CA PHE A 35 -0.93 3.37 -19.65
C PHE A 35 0.45 3.93 -19.95
N TYR A 36 1.01 4.66 -19.00
CA TYR A 36 2.37 5.14 -19.13
C TYR A 36 3.37 3.98 -19.23
N ASP A 37 4.31 4.08 -20.14
CA ASP A 37 5.36 3.08 -20.39
C ASP A 37 6.37 2.97 -19.23
N TRP A 38 6.53 4.05 -18.47
CA TRP A 38 7.40 4.14 -17.30
C TRP A 38 6.75 3.63 -16.00
N CYS A 39 5.49 3.20 -15.98
CA CYS A 39 4.82 2.67 -14.80
C CYS A 39 4.63 1.16 -14.84
N ALA A 40 4.68 0.52 -13.68
CA ALA A 40 4.41 -0.90 -13.48
C ALA A 40 3.67 -1.13 -12.15
N ILE A 41 2.95 -2.26 -12.05
CA ILE A 41 2.36 -2.70 -10.79
C ILE A 41 3.42 -3.50 -10.04
N GLY A 42 3.88 -3.00 -8.91
CA GLY A 42 4.86 -3.66 -8.05
C GLY A 42 4.22 -4.68 -7.12
N SER A 43 3.05 -4.37 -6.57
CA SER A 43 2.25 -5.29 -5.73
C SER A 43 0.83 -4.76 -5.53
N ILE A 44 -0.05 -5.65 -5.04
CA ILE A 44 -1.33 -5.26 -4.47
C ILE A 44 -1.31 -5.67 -2.99
N TYR A 45 -1.74 -4.77 -2.07
CA TYR A 45 -1.65 -5.02 -0.65
C TYR A 45 -3.01 -4.91 0.06
N GLY A 46 -3.20 -5.71 1.11
CA GLY A 46 -4.42 -5.73 1.93
C GLY A 46 -4.37 -6.82 2.99
N ALA A 47 -5.44 -6.93 3.75
CA ALA A 47 -5.69 -8.04 4.67
C ALA A 47 -7.19 -8.26 4.77
N PRO A 48 -7.64 -9.51 4.97
CA PRO A 48 -9.04 -9.78 5.24
C PRO A 48 -9.51 -9.09 6.53
N ALA A 49 -10.81 -8.81 6.63
CA ALA A 49 -11.41 -8.36 7.87
C ALA A 49 -11.22 -9.39 8.98
N GLY A 50 -11.09 -8.93 10.21
CA GLY A 50 -10.95 -9.80 11.40
C GLY A 50 -9.55 -10.35 11.66
N CYS A 51 -8.53 -10.00 10.86
CA CYS A 51 -7.15 -10.37 11.16
C CYS A 51 -6.60 -9.56 12.34
N ILE A 52 -6.30 -10.22 13.47
CA ILE A 52 -5.77 -9.55 14.66
C ILE A 52 -4.37 -8.94 14.43
N TRP A 53 -3.61 -9.40 13.43
CA TRP A 53 -2.33 -8.79 13.04
C TRP A 53 -2.51 -7.53 12.19
N GLY A 54 -3.74 -7.22 11.74
CA GLY A 54 -4.08 -6.00 11.04
C GLY A 54 -3.93 -4.76 11.92
N GLY A 55 -3.53 -3.63 11.37
CA GLY A 55 -3.34 -2.35 12.09
C GLY A 55 -3.64 -1.14 11.23
N GLY A 56 -4.06 -1.36 9.99
CA GLY A 56 -4.45 -0.31 9.05
C GLY A 56 -5.96 -0.14 8.94
N ARG A 57 -6.38 1.03 8.49
CA ARG A 57 -7.79 1.33 8.17
C ARG A 57 -8.24 0.47 6.99
N ILE A 58 -9.33 -0.29 7.15
CA ILE A 58 -9.87 -1.20 6.14
C ILE A 58 -11.37 -0.97 5.95
N SER A 59 -11.89 -1.31 4.77
CA SER A 59 -13.32 -1.47 4.53
C SER A 59 -13.78 -2.89 4.84
N SER A 60 -15.08 -3.07 5.08
CA SER A 60 -15.71 -4.37 5.29
C SER A 60 -15.82 -5.14 3.96
N GLY A 61 -15.72 -6.46 4.02
CA GLY A 61 -15.82 -7.36 2.86
C GLY A 61 -14.46 -7.90 2.40
N GLY A 62 -14.47 -8.76 1.41
CA GLY A 62 -13.25 -9.26 0.77
C GLY A 62 -13.41 -10.63 0.11
N ALA A 63 -12.62 -10.86 -0.92
CA ALA A 63 -12.53 -12.13 -1.60
C ALA A 63 -11.78 -13.18 -0.77
N ALA A 64 -11.97 -14.46 -1.09
CA ALA A 64 -11.20 -15.53 -0.47
C ALA A 64 -9.71 -15.47 -0.90
N ALA A 65 -8.81 -15.84 0.01
CA ALA A 65 -7.37 -15.81 -0.26
C ALA A 65 -6.99 -16.63 -1.50
N ARG A 66 -7.68 -17.75 -1.75
CA ARG A 66 -7.46 -18.59 -2.93
C ARG A 66 -7.74 -17.85 -4.24
N GLU A 67 -8.82 -17.09 -4.30
CA GLU A 67 -9.21 -16.31 -5.49
C GLU A 67 -8.22 -15.19 -5.76
N VAL A 68 -7.87 -14.47 -4.70
CA VAL A 68 -6.85 -13.41 -4.73
C VAL A 68 -5.51 -13.95 -5.25
N LEU A 69 -5.03 -15.07 -4.70
CA LEU A 69 -3.76 -15.67 -5.12
C LEU A 69 -3.82 -16.22 -6.55
N ALA A 70 -4.97 -16.71 -7.01
CA ALA A 70 -5.15 -17.14 -8.39
C ALA A 70 -5.00 -15.95 -9.36
N LEU A 71 -5.65 -14.83 -9.06
CA LEU A 71 -5.55 -13.60 -9.83
C LEU A 71 -4.11 -13.07 -9.86
N LEU A 72 -3.45 -12.99 -8.71
CA LEU A 72 -2.06 -12.51 -8.64
C LEU A 72 -1.10 -13.36 -9.47
N ARG A 73 -1.24 -14.69 -9.44
CA ARG A 73 -0.43 -15.61 -10.24
C ARG A 73 -0.65 -15.44 -11.74
N GLU A 74 -1.91 -15.26 -12.16
CA GLU A 74 -2.27 -15.05 -13.56
C GLU A 74 -1.57 -13.82 -14.15
N TYR A 75 -1.46 -12.74 -13.35
CA TYR A 75 -0.85 -11.48 -13.80
C TYR A 75 0.60 -11.30 -13.37
N GLY A 76 1.20 -12.27 -12.67
CA GLY A 76 2.59 -12.19 -12.21
C GLY A 76 2.83 -11.04 -11.23
N ILE A 77 1.86 -10.74 -10.35
CA ILE A 77 1.88 -9.62 -9.41
C ILE A 77 2.08 -10.15 -7.99
N SER A 78 2.94 -9.46 -7.21
CA SER A 78 3.15 -9.75 -5.80
C SER A 78 1.95 -9.32 -4.95
N GLY A 79 1.48 -10.19 -4.05
CA GLY A 79 0.53 -9.84 -2.99
C GLY A 79 1.25 -9.49 -1.69
N ARG A 80 0.72 -8.51 -0.94
CA ARG A 80 1.28 -8.16 0.38
C ARG A 80 0.20 -8.18 1.43
N LEU A 81 0.35 -9.04 2.44
CA LEU A 81 -0.50 -9.02 3.62
C LEU A 81 -0.18 -7.80 4.49
N THR A 82 -1.20 -7.08 4.95
CA THR A 82 -1.01 -5.89 5.80
C THR A 82 -1.20 -6.27 7.26
N PHE A 83 -0.12 -6.71 7.91
CA PHE A 83 -0.07 -7.15 9.30
C PHE A 83 0.66 -6.13 10.17
N SER A 84 0.10 -4.92 10.20
CA SER A 84 0.73 -3.73 10.78
C SER A 84 0.18 -3.35 12.16
N ASN A 85 -0.38 -4.31 12.90
CA ASN A 85 -0.77 -4.11 14.31
C ASN A 85 0.47 -3.77 15.15
N SER A 86 0.41 -2.65 15.86
CA SER A 86 1.53 -2.11 16.66
C SER A 86 1.61 -2.67 18.08
N LEU A 87 0.58 -3.42 18.53
CA LEU A 87 0.39 -3.86 19.91
C LEU A 87 0.47 -5.37 20.11
N LEU A 88 1.03 -6.08 19.12
CA LEU A 88 1.16 -7.53 19.18
C LEU A 88 2.08 -7.98 20.32
N ARG A 89 1.67 -9.07 21.00
CA ARG A 89 2.42 -9.80 22.00
C ARG A 89 2.63 -11.24 21.55
N ALA A 90 3.42 -12.01 22.29
CA ALA A 90 3.77 -13.39 21.95
C ALA A 90 2.55 -14.30 21.77
N GLU A 91 1.53 -14.14 22.61
CA GLU A 91 0.28 -14.92 22.52
C GLU A 91 -0.47 -14.70 21.21
N HIS A 92 -0.39 -13.51 20.63
CA HIS A 92 -1.06 -13.18 19.37
C HIS A 92 -0.42 -13.85 18.15
N LEU A 93 0.84 -14.31 18.25
CA LEU A 93 1.53 -14.99 17.15
C LEU A 93 0.91 -16.37 16.83
N ALA A 94 0.16 -16.95 17.76
CA ALA A 94 -0.51 -18.24 17.57
C ALA A 94 -1.84 -18.15 16.81
N ASP A 95 -2.26 -16.96 16.35
CA ASP A 95 -3.54 -16.79 15.64
C ASP A 95 -3.63 -17.69 14.39
N PRO A 96 -4.63 -18.61 14.33
CA PRO A 96 -4.67 -19.60 13.27
C PRO A 96 -5.01 -18.99 11.90
N GLN A 97 -5.84 -17.96 11.85
CA GLN A 97 -6.24 -17.30 10.59
C GLN A 97 -5.06 -16.56 9.96
N CYS A 98 -4.33 -15.76 10.72
CA CYS A 98 -3.18 -15.02 10.23
C CYS A 98 -2.05 -15.96 9.80
N ASN A 99 -1.80 -17.05 10.56
CA ASN A 99 -0.83 -18.08 10.21
C ASN A 99 -1.20 -18.81 8.91
N ALA A 100 -2.49 -19.20 8.75
CA ALA A 100 -2.95 -19.86 7.53
C ALA A 100 -2.82 -18.97 6.29
N LEU A 101 -3.05 -17.66 6.41
CA LEU A 101 -2.83 -16.69 5.33
C LEU A 101 -1.35 -16.61 4.96
N CYS A 102 -0.44 -16.51 5.94
CA CYS A 102 1.00 -16.50 5.67
C CYS A 102 1.43 -17.76 4.93
N GLU A 103 0.97 -18.94 5.35
CA GLU A 103 1.30 -20.20 4.69
C GLU A 103 0.80 -20.26 3.25
N GLN A 104 -0.45 -19.81 2.98
CA GLN A 104 -0.99 -19.77 1.62
C GLN A 104 -0.19 -18.81 0.72
N PHE A 105 0.18 -17.63 1.23
CA PHE A 105 0.96 -16.65 0.47
C PHE A 105 2.40 -17.09 0.25
N ALA A 106 3.04 -17.73 1.23
CA ALA A 106 4.39 -18.29 1.10
C ALA A 106 4.45 -19.41 0.05
N LYS A 107 3.43 -20.28 0.03
CA LYS A 107 3.37 -21.45 -0.85
C LYS A 107 2.68 -21.20 -2.20
N SER A 108 2.25 -19.98 -2.50
CA SER A 108 1.45 -19.70 -3.71
C SER A 108 2.19 -19.95 -5.03
N GLY A 109 3.52 -19.93 -5.03
CA GLY A 109 4.35 -20.00 -6.25
C GLY A 109 4.33 -18.68 -7.05
N GLY A 110 5.12 -18.62 -8.12
CA GLY A 110 5.23 -17.43 -8.97
C GLY A 110 6.10 -16.33 -8.37
N VAL A 111 5.64 -15.10 -8.46
CA VAL A 111 6.35 -13.94 -7.88
C VAL A 111 6.29 -13.99 -6.36
N PRO A 112 7.41 -13.74 -5.65
CA PRO A 112 7.40 -13.72 -4.18
C PRO A 112 6.39 -12.74 -3.61
N ASN A 113 5.62 -13.18 -2.62
CA ASN A 113 4.69 -12.34 -1.85
C ASN A 113 5.38 -11.74 -0.64
N GLY A 114 4.72 -10.77 0.01
CA GLY A 114 5.30 -10.09 1.16
C GLY A 114 4.31 -9.82 2.28
N VAL A 115 4.84 -9.30 3.37
CA VAL A 115 4.05 -8.86 4.53
C VAL A 115 4.50 -7.47 4.95
N ILE A 116 3.55 -6.56 5.11
CA ILE A 116 3.78 -5.22 5.66
C ILE A 116 3.61 -5.32 7.16
N VAL A 117 4.68 -5.06 7.93
CA VAL A 117 4.72 -5.25 9.38
C VAL A 117 5.07 -3.98 10.13
N HIS A 118 4.51 -3.83 11.34
CA HIS A 118 4.90 -2.82 12.32
C HIS A 118 5.78 -3.43 13.42
N SER A 119 5.34 -4.54 13.99
CA SER A 119 5.97 -5.21 15.13
C SER A 119 7.25 -5.93 14.71
N ASP A 120 8.37 -5.63 15.36
CA ASP A 120 9.63 -6.37 15.15
C ASP A 120 9.49 -7.83 15.65
N LEU A 121 8.68 -8.06 16.72
CA LEU A 121 8.33 -9.41 17.19
C LEU A 121 7.66 -10.25 16.07
N LEU A 122 6.69 -9.67 15.35
CA LEU A 122 6.06 -10.34 14.23
C LEU A 122 7.04 -10.52 13.06
N ALA A 123 7.87 -9.53 12.79
CA ALA A 123 8.88 -9.62 11.73
C ALA A 123 9.84 -10.80 11.95
N ASP A 124 10.33 -10.99 13.16
CA ASP A 124 11.21 -12.10 13.51
C ASP A 124 10.50 -13.45 13.43
N TYR A 125 9.25 -13.52 13.89
CA TYR A 125 8.41 -14.71 13.77
C TYR A 125 8.20 -15.13 12.31
N LEU A 126 7.87 -14.18 11.42
CA LEU A 126 7.63 -14.44 10.01
C LEU A 126 8.90 -14.92 9.30
N ARG A 127 10.05 -14.30 9.57
CA ARG A 127 11.33 -14.69 8.99
C ARG A 127 11.76 -16.11 9.34
N GLN A 128 11.44 -16.54 10.56
CA GLN A 128 11.77 -17.90 11.00
C GLN A 128 10.83 -18.94 10.38
N ARG A 129 9.55 -18.59 10.21
CA ARG A 129 8.53 -19.55 9.83
C ARG A 129 8.23 -19.59 8.32
N TRP A 130 8.29 -18.44 7.65
CA TRP A 130 8.03 -18.30 6.21
C TRP A 130 9.08 -17.36 5.57
N PRO A 131 10.33 -17.84 5.44
CA PRO A 131 11.44 -17.04 4.87
C PRO A 131 11.22 -16.65 3.40
N GLU A 132 10.26 -17.28 2.71
CA GLU A 132 9.85 -16.96 1.34
C GLU A 132 9.11 -15.63 1.24
N LEU A 133 8.50 -15.18 2.33
CA LEU A 133 7.79 -13.91 2.40
C LEU A 133 8.77 -12.76 2.67
N TYR A 134 8.87 -11.81 1.74
CA TYR A 134 9.65 -10.61 2.04
C TYR A 134 8.88 -9.65 2.96
N LEU A 135 9.62 -8.87 3.75
CA LEU A 135 9.03 -7.93 4.71
C LEU A 135 9.12 -6.49 4.23
N VAL A 136 8.08 -5.72 4.55
CA VAL A 136 7.99 -4.27 4.33
C VAL A 136 7.76 -3.59 5.66
N SER A 137 8.61 -2.63 6.03
CA SER A 137 8.37 -1.80 7.22
C SER A 137 7.21 -0.84 6.98
N SER A 138 6.21 -0.89 7.88
CA SER A 138 4.93 -0.19 7.72
C SER A 138 5.03 1.31 7.97
N THR A 139 4.27 2.10 7.20
CA THR A 139 4.03 3.53 7.48
C THR A 139 3.39 3.78 8.86
N THR A 140 2.76 2.75 9.47
CA THR A 140 2.19 2.88 10.82
C THR A 140 3.24 3.10 11.90
N LYS A 141 4.54 2.84 11.62
CA LYS A 141 5.67 3.22 12.49
C LYS A 141 5.84 4.73 12.61
N VAL A 142 5.28 5.51 11.67
CA VAL A 142 5.27 6.97 11.67
C VAL A 142 6.69 7.54 11.78
N LEU A 143 7.57 7.10 10.87
CA LEU A 143 8.97 7.54 10.79
C LEU A 143 9.02 8.94 10.17
N THR A 144 8.95 9.97 11.00
CA THR A 144 8.92 11.39 10.59
C THR A 144 10.27 12.08 10.61
N ASP A 145 11.27 11.43 11.21
CA ASP A 145 12.63 11.92 11.34
C ASP A 145 13.58 11.15 10.41
N PHE A 146 14.49 11.87 9.76
CA PHE A 146 15.43 11.29 8.79
C PHE A 146 16.38 10.26 9.42
N ALA A 147 16.83 10.50 10.67
CA ALA A 147 17.71 9.56 11.34
C ALA A 147 16.97 8.25 11.70
N GLN A 148 15.70 8.34 12.12
CA GLN A 148 14.85 7.16 12.32
C GLN A 148 14.64 6.38 11.02
N LEU A 149 14.43 7.08 9.90
CA LEU A 149 14.31 6.44 8.60
C LEU A 149 15.62 5.72 8.22
N GLN A 150 16.79 6.35 8.41
CA GLN A 150 18.09 5.72 8.13
C GLN A 150 18.29 4.45 8.95
N GLN A 151 18.01 4.49 10.26
CA GLN A 151 18.08 3.31 11.12
C GLN A 151 17.17 2.18 10.66
N GLU A 152 15.99 2.50 10.17
CA GLU A 152 15.06 1.49 9.64
C GLU A 152 15.52 0.92 8.29
N LEU A 153 16.15 1.74 7.43
CA LEU A 153 16.72 1.31 6.15
C LEU A 153 17.93 0.39 6.31
N GLU A 154 18.68 0.53 7.40
CA GLU A 154 19.83 -0.32 7.74
C GLU A 154 19.40 -1.74 8.16
N LYS A 155 18.16 -1.94 8.59
CA LYS A 155 17.64 -3.25 8.97
C LYS A 155 17.61 -4.19 7.77
N PRO A 156 18.35 -5.31 7.77
CA PRO A 156 18.47 -6.19 6.61
C PRO A 156 17.21 -6.99 6.31
N GLN A 157 16.33 -7.16 7.30
CA GLN A 157 15.08 -7.92 7.14
C GLN A 157 14.05 -7.23 6.25
N PHE A 158 14.13 -5.91 6.06
CA PHE A 158 13.16 -5.20 5.23
C PHE A 158 13.64 -5.05 3.80
N ARG A 159 12.82 -5.55 2.87
CA ARG A 159 12.98 -5.29 1.44
C ARG A 159 12.60 -3.85 1.09
N TYR A 160 11.55 -3.33 1.74
CA TYR A 160 11.09 -1.96 1.57
C TYR A 160 10.76 -1.33 2.93
N VAL A 161 10.87 -0.01 3.01
CA VAL A 161 10.55 0.81 4.17
C VAL A 161 9.63 1.93 3.70
N VAL A 162 8.45 2.06 4.34
CA VAL A 162 7.51 3.14 4.05
C VAL A 162 7.68 4.25 5.07
N PRO A 163 8.37 5.36 4.75
CA PRO A 163 8.48 6.51 5.63
C PRO A 163 7.12 7.16 5.85
N ASP A 164 7.03 8.03 6.84
CA ASP A 164 5.86 8.90 6.95
C ASP A 164 5.83 9.90 5.78
N PHE A 165 4.65 10.16 5.22
CA PHE A 165 4.46 11.04 4.05
C PHE A 165 4.95 12.47 4.28
N ARG A 166 5.16 12.89 5.54
CA ARG A 166 5.74 14.20 5.90
C ARG A 166 7.22 14.31 5.52
N LEU A 167 7.91 13.20 5.25
CA LEU A 167 9.26 13.20 4.68
C LEU A 167 9.28 13.35 3.15
N ASN A 168 8.14 13.21 2.47
CA ASN A 168 8.10 13.34 1.01
C ASN A 168 8.69 14.66 0.48
N PRO A 169 8.43 15.85 1.09
CA PRO A 169 9.03 17.10 0.63
C PRO A 169 10.54 17.19 0.77
N ALA A 170 11.16 16.34 1.60
CA ALA A 170 12.60 16.34 1.85
C ALA A 170 13.41 15.59 0.76
N LEU A 171 12.98 15.67 -0.51
CA LEU A 171 13.58 14.92 -1.63
C LEU A 171 15.09 15.18 -1.79
N GLU A 172 15.55 16.41 -1.58
CA GLU A 172 16.97 16.74 -1.66
C GLU A 172 17.79 15.97 -0.61
N GLN A 173 17.32 15.94 0.64
CA GLN A 173 17.96 15.20 1.71
C GLN A 173 17.89 13.68 1.46
N LEU A 174 16.74 13.17 1.02
CA LEU A 174 16.57 11.75 0.67
C LEU A 174 17.48 11.35 -0.50
N SER A 175 17.77 12.27 -1.41
CA SER A 175 18.65 12.03 -2.57
C SER A 175 20.12 11.85 -2.19
N THR A 176 20.52 12.19 -0.97
CA THR A 176 21.88 11.93 -0.44
C THR A 176 22.11 10.49 -0.01
N LEU A 177 21.04 9.70 0.12
CA LEU A 177 21.13 8.29 0.50
C LEU A 177 21.82 7.45 -0.58
N PRO A 178 22.55 6.38 -0.20
CA PRO A 178 23.17 5.49 -1.16
C PRO A 178 22.11 4.73 -1.99
N PRO A 179 22.45 4.28 -3.22
CA PRO A 179 21.47 3.67 -4.15
C PRO A 179 20.71 2.48 -3.56
N GLU A 180 21.35 1.63 -2.77
CA GLU A 180 20.74 0.48 -2.10
C GLU A 180 19.68 0.88 -1.07
N GLN A 181 19.85 2.00 -0.37
CA GLN A 181 18.85 2.53 0.55
C GLN A 181 17.71 3.22 -0.20
N LYS A 182 18.00 3.96 -1.27
CA LYS A 182 16.97 4.55 -2.16
C LYS A 182 16.05 3.48 -2.73
N ALA A 183 16.60 2.35 -3.16
CA ALA A 183 15.82 1.22 -3.69
C ALA A 183 14.86 0.59 -2.67
N LYS A 184 15.11 0.78 -1.37
CA LYS A 184 14.24 0.30 -0.28
C LYS A 184 13.11 1.28 0.07
N ILE A 185 13.21 2.56 -0.26
CA ILE A 185 12.20 3.56 0.12
C ILE A 185 10.96 3.40 -0.75
N GLU A 186 9.80 3.19 -0.10
CA GLU A 186 8.49 3.14 -0.72
C GLU A 186 7.67 4.34 -0.28
N PHE A 187 7.50 5.33 -1.14
CA PHE A 187 6.81 6.58 -0.83
C PHE A 187 5.30 6.41 -0.80
N LEU A 188 4.65 6.90 0.26
CA LEU A 188 3.20 7.02 0.32
C LEU A 188 2.76 8.32 -0.37
N CYS A 189 2.14 8.20 -1.57
CA CYS A 189 1.96 9.33 -2.48
C CYS A 189 0.76 10.21 -2.19
N ASN A 190 -0.37 9.63 -1.78
CA ASN A 190 -1.67 10.29 -1.70
C ASN A 190 -2.32 10.21 -0.31
N GLU A 191 -1.51 10.27 0.75
CA GLU A 191 -2.00 10.19 2.13
C GLU A 191 -3.08 11.24 2.41
N CYS A 192 -4.15 10.78 3.07
CA CYS A 192 -5.30 11.62 3.42
C CYS A 192 -5.15 12.35 4.77
N CYS A 193 -4.20 11.96 5.60
CA CYS A 193 -4.00 12.62 6.89
C CYS A 193 -3.58 14.08 6.73
N TRP A 194 -4.05 14.91 7.67
CA TRP A 194 -3.56 16.28 7.76
C TRP A 194 -2.04 16.30 7.97
N PHE A 195 -1.33 17.12 7.19
CA PHE A 195 0.13 17.21 7.23
C PHE A 195 0.67 17.61 8.62
N GLY A 196 -0.05 18.46 9.35
CA GLY A 196 0.27 18.88 10.71
C GLY A 196 -0.17 17.90 11.83
N CYS A 197 -0.66 16.71 11.50
CA CYS A 197 -1.20 15.77 12.49
C CYS A 197 -0.09 15.21 13.41
N THR A 198 -0.21 15.41 14.72
CA THR A 198 0.66 14.83 15.75
C THR A 198 0.13 13.51 16.31
N GLU A 199 -1.15 13.17 16.04
CA GLU A 199 -1.88 12.05 16.64
C GLU A 199 -1.88 10.79 15.75
N ARG A 200 -1.15 10.79 14.62
CA ARG A 200 -1.18 9.69 13.64
C ARG A 200 -0.83 8.34 14.25
N LYS A 201 0.19 8.31 15.11
CA LYS A 201 0.61 7.08 15.81
C LYS A 201 -0.52 6.55 16.70
N ARG A 202 -1.13 7.43 17.49
CA ARG A 202 -2.25 7.09 18.36
C ARG A 202 -3.47 6.59 17.57
N CYS A 203 -3.74 7.18 16.41
CA CYS A 203 -4.79 6.69 15.50
C CYS A 203 -4.56 5.22 15.10
N TYR A 204 -3.33 4.83 14.73
CA TYR A 204 -3.00 3.44 14.41
C TYR A 204 -3.03 2.51 15.63
N GLU A 205 -2.66 3.00 16.81
CA GLU A 205 -2.78 2.25 18.06
C GLU A 205 -4.25 1.93 18.40
N THR A 206 -5.17 2.87 18.18
CA THR A 206 -6.61 2.64 18.34
C THR A 206 -7.09 1.52 17.42
N VAL A 207 -6.75 1.57 16.14
CA VAL A 207 -7.10 0.51 15.18
C VAL A 207 -6.48 -0.83 15.59
N SER A 208 -5.25 -0.82 16.12
CA SER A 208 -4.58 -2.03 16.60
C SER A 208 -5.31 -2.66 17.78
N ARG A 209 -5.79 -1.85 18.76
CA ARG A 209 -6.61 -2.30 19.89
C ARG A 209 -7.93 -2.92 19.44
N GLN A 210 -8.64 -2.24 18.54
CA GLN A 210 -9.91 -2.73 17.98
C GLN A 210 -9.72 -4.09 17.29
N ASN A 211 -8.66 -4.26 16.51
CA ASN A 211 -8.34 -5.54 15.85
C ASN A 211 -7.96 -6.66 16.85
N LEU A 212 -7.48 -6.30 18.05
CA LEU A 212 -7.27 -7.25 19.16
C LEU A 212 -8.55 -7.54 19.94
N GLY A 213 -9.69 -6.96 19.57
CA GLY A 213 -10.98 -7.13 20.24
C GLY A 213 -11.13 -6.31 21.52
N GLU A 214 -10.25 -5.33 21.74
CA GLU A 214 -10.39 -4.43 22.88
C GLU A 214 -11.56 -3.45 22.65
N ASP A 215 -12.40 -3.26 23.66
CA ASP A 215 -13.44 -2.24 23.66
C ASP A 215 -12.80 -0.85 23.89
N CYS A 216 -12.55 -0.14 22.81
CA CYS A 216 -12.00 1.20 22.86
C CYS A 216 -12.74 2.12 21.88
N PRO A 217 -12.97 3.39 22.26
CA PRO A 217 -13.65 4.35 21.39
C PRO A 217 -12.80 4.65 20.15
N ASP A 218 -13.47 5.01 19.05
CA ASP A 218 -12.81 5.48 17.85
C ASP A 218 -11.92 6.69 18.12
N HIS A 219 -10.77 6.73 17.47
CA HIS A 219 -9.88 7.87 17.54
C HIS A 219 -10.53 9.07 16.82
N ARG A 220 -10.75 10.15 17.57
CA ARG A 220 -11.24 11.39 16.97
C ARG A 220 -10.13 12.09 16.21
N CYS A 221 -10.30 12.22 14.89
CA CYS A 221 -9.33 12.90 14.03
C CYS A 221 -9.16 14.38 14.44
N ALA A 222 -7.91 14.81 14.63
CA ALA A 222 -7.57 16.18 15.02
C ALA A 222 -7.45 17.14 13.82
N ALA A 223 -7.67 16.68 12.59
CA ALA A 223 -7.62 17.55 11.42
C ALA A 223 -8.70 18.64 11.48
N PRO A 224 -8.38 19.90 11.13
CA PRO A 224 -9.37 21.02 11.16
C PRO A 224 -10.62 20.76 10.33
N ASP A 225 -10.49 19.94 9.28
CA ASP A 225 -11.48 19.60 8.28
C ASP A 225 -11.89 18.11 8.30
N ALA A 226 -11.72 17.45 9.45
CA ALA A 226 -12.01 16.02 9.62
C ALA A 226 -13.44 15.64 9.20
N ALA A 227 -14.40 16.52 9.38
CA ALA A 227 -15.82 16.30 9.03
C ALA A 227 -16.07 16.23 7.51
N GLU A 228 -15.17 16.76 6.68
CA GLU A 228 -15.33 16.76 5.22
C GLU A 228 -15.01 15.41 4.57
N GLY A 229 -14.41 14.48 5.32
CA GLY A 229 -13.93 13.20 4.82
C GLY A 229 -12.77 13.31 3.83
N TYR A 230 -12.44 12.19 3.20
CA TYR A 230 -11.39 12.15 2.19
C TYR A 230 -11.88 12.70 0.85
N ARG A 231 -11.08 13.57 0.25
CA ARG A 231 -11.24 14.02 -1.14
C ARG A 231 -9.89 14.00 -1.84
N PHE A 232 -9.80 13.44 -3.04
CA PHE A 232 -8.55 13.37 -3.78
C PHE A 232 -8.00 14.77 -4.10
N SER A 233 -8.87 15.70 -4.51
CA SER A 233 -8.50 17.10 -4.74
C SER A 233 -7.94 17.80 -3.50
N LYS A 234 -8.28 17.33 -2.29
CA LYS A 234 -7.72 17.82 -1.03
C LYS A 234 -6.36 17.20 -0.77
N ALA A 235 -6.21 15.89 -0.97
CA ALA A 235 -4.93 15.22 -0.86
C ALA A 235 -3.87 15.85 -1.79
N MET A 236 -4.24 16.22 -3.03
CA MET A 236 -3.36 16.89 -4.00
C MET A 236 -2.80 18.24 -3.52
N ARG A 237 -3.43 18.87 -2.53
CA ARG A 237 -2.95 20.13 -1.93
C ARG A 237 -2.07 19.92 -0.70
N SER A 238 -1.92 18.69 -0.23
CA SER A 238 -1.02 18.38 0.89
C SER A 238 0.44 18.59 0.49
N PRO A 239 1.27 19.21 1.34
CA PRO A 239 2.72 19.29 1.08
C PRO A 239 3.39 17.92 0.91
N GLY A 240 2.82 16.87 1.48
CA GLY A 240 3.32 15.50 1.36
C GLY A 240 2.80 14.73 0.13
N PHE A 241 1.97 15.34 -0.71
CA PHE A 241 1.48 14.70 -1.92
C PHE A 241 2.58 14.56 -2.97
N ILE A 242 2.65 13.40 -3.63
CA ILE A 242 3.55 13.15 -4.76
C ILE A 242 2.69 12.87 -5.98
N GLY A 243 2.69 13.76 -6.95
CA GLY A 243 1.93 13.62 -8.20
C GLY A 243 2.62 12.72 -9.22
N ALA A 244 1.89 12.29 -10.25
CA ALA A 244 2.44 11.47 -11.33
C ALA A 244 3.60 12.19 -12.07
N ASP A 245 3.47 13.48 -12.28
CA ASP A 245 4.54 14.31 -12.89
C ASP A 245 5.75 14.45 -11.97
N ASP A 246 5.57 14.61 -10.67
CA ASP A 246 6.68 14.62 -9.71
C ASP A 246 7.44 13.29 -9.73
N ILE A 247 6.71 12.16 -9.74
CA ILE A 247 7.33 10.85 -9.86
C ILE A 247 8.24 10.79 -11.09
N ARG A 248 7.71 11.13 -12.24
CA ARG A 248 8.43 11.07 -13.52
C ARG A 248 9.61 12.04 -13.59
N GLN A 249 9.42 13.28 -13.13
CA GLN A 249 10.37 14.38 -13.37
C GLN A 249 11.39 14.56 -12.24
N ARG A 250 11.09 14.09 -11.02
CA ARG A 250 11.92 14.34 -9.83
C ARG A 250 12.38 13.06 -9.15
N TYR A 251 11.45 12.15 -8.82
CA TYR A 251 11.76 10.97 -8.02
C TYR A 251 12.51 9.89 -8.80
N LEU A 252 12.06 9.56 -10.02
CA LEU A 252 12.75 8.58 -10.87
C LEU A 252 14.18 9.05 -11.23
N PRO A 253 14.41 10.31 -11.66
CA PRO A 253 15.77 10.81 -11.89
C PRO A 253 16.65 10.82 -10.62
N ALA A 254 16.06 10.99 -9.43
CA ALA A 254 16.77 10.92 -8.16
C ALA A 254 17.13 9.48 -7.72
N GLY A 255 16.67 8.45 -8.48
CA GLY A 255 16.97 7.03 -8.22
C GLY A 255 15.95 6.32 -7.35
N PHE A 256 14.76 6.87 -7.14
CA PHE A 256 13.66 6.23 -6.42
C PHE A 256 12.70 5.54 -7.40
N SER A 257 12.15 4.39 -7.01
CA SER A 257 11.30 3.59 -7.92
C SER A 257 10.05 2.99 -7.26
N GLN A 258 9.87 3.10 -5.95
CA GLN A 258 8.76 2.42 -5.25
C GLN A 258 7.75 3.45 -4.71
N PHE A 259 6.49 3.33 -5.14
CA PHE A 259 5.44 4.30 -4.86
C PHE A 259 4.16 3.60 -4.38
N LYS A 260 3.72 3.93 -3.18
CA LYS A 260 2.53 3.35 -2.54
C LYS A 260 1.33 4.28 -2.71
N ILE A 261 0.24 3.73 -3.16
CA ILE A 261 -1.06 4.40 -3.24
C ILE A 261 -1.89 3.97 -2.04
N GLU A 262 -2.37 4.92 -1.26
CA GLU A 262 -3.34 4.66 -0.20
C GLU A 262 -4.75 4.52 -0.78
N GLY A 263 -5.66 3.83 -0.05
CA GLY A 263 -7.05 3.77 -0.47
C GLY A 263 -7.88 2.63 0.11
N ARG A 264 -7.33 1.75 0.96
CA ARG A 264 -8.05 0.57 1.48
C ARG A 264 -9.39 0.89 2.14
N GLY A 265 -9.52 2.04 2.80
CA GLY A 265 -10.77 2.49 3.45
C GLY A 265 -11.61 3.46 2.61
N LEU A 266 -11.28 3.69 1.33
CA LEU A 266 -11.86 4.77 0.54
C LEU A 266 -12.88 4.30 -0.51
N GLY A 267 -12.98 2.98 -0.75
CA GLY A 267 -13.85 2.39 -1.76
C GLY A 267 -13.21 2.25 -3.14
N SER A 268 -13.70 1.28 -3.91
CA SER A 268 -13.15 0.89 -5.22
C SER A 268 -13.23 2.01 -6.26
N ALA A 269 -14.29 2.82 -6.23
CA ALA A 269 -14.46 3.94 -7.15
C ALA A 269 -13.34 4.98 -7.02
N LEU A 270 -12.96 5.33 -5.79
CA LEU A 270 -11.90 6.29 -5.56
C LEU A 270 -10.51 5.70 -5.88
N VAL A 271 -10.33 4.40 -5.62
CA VAL A 271 -9.10 3.70 -6.01
C VAL A 271 -8.97 3.66 -7.53
N LEU A 272 -10.04 3.47 -8.28
CA LEU A 272 -10.00 3.59 -9.74
C LEU A 272 -9.53 4.99 -10.18
N GLU A 273 -10.03 6.08 -9.56
CA GLU A 273 -9.54 7.43 -9.88
C GLU A 273 -8.04 7.59 -9.60
N PHE A 274 -7.48 6.91 -8.58
CA PHE A 274 -6.03 6.89 -8.37
C PHE A 274 -5.30 6.13 -9.49
N LEU A 275 -5.82 4.98 -9.94
CA LEU A 275 -5.23 4.22 -11.05
C LEU A 275 -5.24 5.05 -12.35
N LEU A 276 -6.34 5.79 -12.59
CA LEU A 276 -6.43 6.71 -13.72
C LEU A 276 -5.39 7.83 -13.62
N TYR A 277 -5.28 8.44 -12.46
CA TYR A 277 -4.36 9.57 -12.25
C TYR A 277 -2.88 9.17 -12.35
N TYR A 278 -2.48 8.06 -11.71
CA TYR A 278 -1.07 7.68 -11.60
C TYR A 278 -0.55 6.82 -12.75
N MET A 279 -1.42 6.05 -13.40
CA MET A 279 -0.99 5.03 -14.35
C MET A 279 -1.50 5.24 -15.77
N THR A 280 -2.66 5.90 -15.94
CA THR A 280 -3.34 6.01 -17.24
C THR A 280 -3.01 7.34 -17.92
N LYS A 281 -2.66 7.29 -19.20
CA LYS A 281 -2.45 8.48 -20.01
C LYS A 281 -3.73 9.32 -20.11
N PRO A 282 -3.67 10.65 -20.07
CA PRO A 282 -4.84 11.52 -20.00
C PRO A 282 -5.89 11.25 -21.08
N GLU A 283 -5.44 10.98 -22.30
CA GLU A 283 -6.30 10.72 -23.47
C GLU A 283 -7.14 9.43 -23.36
N TYR A 284 -6.73 8.48 -22.51
CA TYR A 284 -7.42 7.20 -22.31
C TYR A 284 -8.17 7.10 -20.98
N GLN A 285 -8.09 8.09 -20.10
CA GLN A 285 -8.72 8.03 -18.76
C GLN A 285 -10.24 7.85 -18.84
N LEU A 286 -10.90 8.53 -19.79
CA LEU A 286 -12.34 8.37 -19.99
C LEU A 286 -12.67 6.94 -20.43
N GLN A 287 -11.96 6.43 -21.43
CA GLN A 287 -12.18 5.09 -21.96
C GLN A 287 -11.96 4.00 -20.90
N VAL A 288 -10.88 4.09 -20.12
CA VAL A 288 -10.61 3.13 -19.03
C VAL A 288 -11.69 3.20 -17.96
N ARG A 289 -12.15 4.40 -17.59
CA ARG A 289 -13.25 4.58 -16.63
C ARG A 289 -14.54 3.97 -17.14
N GLU A 290 -14.92 4.22 -18.37
CA GLU A 290 -16.14 3.69 -19.00
C GLU A 290 -16.12 2.16 -19.06
N THR A 291 -15.01 1.56 -19.49
CA THR A 291 -14.87 0.10 -19.58
C THR A 291 -15.06 -0.56 -18.21
N ILE A 292 -14.49 0.02 -17.15
CA ILE A 292 -14.58 -0.57 -15.81
C ILE A 292 -15.93 -0.33 -15.16
N TYR A 293 -16.51 0.88 -15.29
CA TYR A 293 -17.81 1.21 -14.68
C TYR A 293 -18.99 0.67 -15.46
N LEU A 294 -18.99 0.74 -16.79
CA LEU A 294 -20.11 0.27 -17.59
C LEU A 294 -20.32 -1.22 -17.42
N ASP A 295 -19.25 -2.00 -17.37
CA ASP A 295 -19.33 -3.44 -17.08
C ASP A 295 -19.96 -3.73 -15.71
N ASN A 296 -19.79 -2.81 -14.73
CA ASN A 296 -20.42 -2.92 -13.42
C ASN A 296 -21.88 -2.42 -13.39
N MET A 297 -22.23 -1.45 -14.23
CA MET A 297 -23.58 -0.85 -14.26
C MET A 297 -24.57 -1.66 -15.11
N LEU A 298 -24.07 -2.36 -16.13
CA LEU A 298 -24.92 -3.25 -16.95
C LEU A 298 -25.40 -4.48 -16.18
N ASP A 299 -24.68 -4.87 -15.11
CA ASP A 299 -25.13 -5.94 -14.21
C ASP A 299 -26.17 -5.47 -13.15
N LEU A 300 -26.53 -4.17 -13.15
CA LEU A 300 -27.50 -3.58 -12.22
C LEU A 300 -28.88 -3.34 -12.84
N PHE A 301 -29.07 -3.59 -14.14
CA PHE A 301 -30.30 -3.49 -14.91
C PHE A 301 -30.58 -4.82 -15.60
#